data_45793df8f77959fdbb919fe2deb2b181
#
_entry.id   45793df8f77959fdbb919fe2deb2b181
#
_cell.length_a   1.000
_cell.length_b   1.000
_cell.length_c   1.000
_cell.angle_alpha   90.00
_cell.angle_beta   90.00
_cell.angle_gamma   90.00
#
_symmetry.space_group_name_H-M   'P 1'
#
loop_
_entity.id
_entity.type
_entity.pdbx_description
1 polymer ?
#
loop_
_entity_poly.entity_id
_entity_poly.type
_entity_poly.pdbx_seq_one_letter_code
_entity_poly.pdbx_strand_id
1 'polypeptide(L)'
;MAVAVWMVPLSMVFAAHGLRAIAPYAFAASALATFVSPLIFGAMADRHASPLKVLRGLSVASAAAMTLFAWSVKQGWPPGWVLAVMQIYALCAAPTGSIIAAIVFSRLRNSQREFGPVRAGATVGWMAGCWLVSALNADASTLAGFTSAATWLALAAFTFLLPGVPPPKSAGHPTLLQRLGWDAFVLLKNHDHRTVFITVALFSIPLAAFYPFTPLHLQQLGFKHVSAWMTLGQTTELVAMFALAGLFLRWRLKWIFATGLGFGVLRFALCALNGKAWLLAGTTMHGLSFTLYFITAQIYINERVGSEWRVRAQALMTLMTNGVGNLIGYLGTGWWFAACARPAGTQWSLFWGVLAAAVAAVLLYFLTAYHGREMRKVDA
;
A
#
# COMPACT_ATOMS: atom_id res chain seq x y z
N MET A 1 10.86 -4.98 -2.03
CA MET A 1 11.36 -6.22 -1.39
C MET A 1 11.36 -6.12 0.13
N ALA A 2 12.16 -5.26 0.78
CA ALA A 2 12.27 -5.21 2.26
C ALA A 2 10.93 -5.12 3.01
N VAL A 3 9.97 -4.32 2.52
CA VAL A 3 8.63 -4.22 3.12
C VAL A 3 7.83 -5.52 2.94
N ALA A 4 7.87 -6.16 1.78
CA ALA A 4 7.14 -7.39 1.50
C ALA A 4 7.54 -8.55 2.43
N VAL A 5 8.84 -8.64 2.74
CA VAL A 5 9.44 -9.71 3.55
C VAL A 5 8.86 -9.78 4.96
N TRP A 6 8.42 -8.67 5.54
CA TRP A 6 7.82 -8.67 6.88
C TRP A 6 6.30 -8.42 6.88
N MET A 7 5.81 -7.60 5.93
CA MET A 7 4.39 -7.17 5.92
C MET A 7 3.44 -8.33 5.61
N VAL A 8 3.80 -9.19 4.67
CA VAL A 8 2.95 -10.33 4.28
C VAL A 8 2.87 -11.39 5.39
N PRO A 9 3.97 -11.83 6.02
CA PRO A 9 3.92 -12.83 7.08
C PRO A 9 3.55 -12.27 8.46
N LEU A 10 3.48 -10.95 8.66
CA LEU A 10 3.34 -10.32 9.98
C LEU A 10 2.23 -10.93 10.84
N SER A 11 1.04 -11.10 10.29
CA SER A 11 -0.09 -11.66 11.05
C SER A 11 0.13 -13.11 11.47
N MET A 12 0.82 -13.90 10.63
CA MET A 12 1.17 -15.29 10.95
C MET A 12 2.27 -15.35 12.01
N VAL A 13 3.27 -14.48 11.91
CA VAL A 13 4.32 -14.33 12.94
C VAL A 13 3.69 -13.95 14.27
N PHE A 14 2.79 -12.97 14.29
CA PHE A 14 2.09 -12.59 15.51
C PHE A 14 1.19 -13.70 16.08
N ALA A 15 0.50 -14.43 15.22
CA ALA A 15 -0.30 -15.58 15.65
C ALA A 15 0.55 -16.67 16.30
N ALA A 16 1.75 -16.94 15.74
CA ALA A 16 2.69 -17.92 16.27
C ALA A 16 3.32 -17.52 17.63
N HIS A 17 3.36 -16.19 17.92
CA HIS A 17 3.97 -15.65 19.16
C HIS A 17 2.94 -15.10 20.16
N GLY A 18 1.65 -15.45 20.04
CA GLY A 18 0.60 -15.01 20.97
C GLY A 18 0.20 -13.54 20.85
N LEU A 19 0.63 -12.85 19.79
CA LEU A 19 0.41 -11.40 19.57
C LEU A 19 -0.69 -11.11 18.55
N ARG A 20 -1.54 -12.09 18.21
CA ARG A 20 -2.57 -11.96 17.17
C ARG A 20 -3.48 -10.73 17.36
N ALA A 21 -3.80 -10.39 18.62
CA ALA A 21 -4.69 -9.28 18.93
C ALA A 21 -4.13 -7.91 18.53
N ILE A 22 -2.80 -7.75 18.47
CA ILE A 22 -2.18 -6.46 18.12
C ILE A 22 -1.84 -6.33 16.63
N ALA A 23 -2.08 -7.36 15.80
CA ALA A 23 -1.78 -7.30 14.38
C ALA A 23 -2.40 -6.08 13.66
N PRO A 24 -3.70 -5.74 13.84
CA PRO A 24 -4.30 -4.57 13.21
C PRO A 24 -3.60 -3.25 13.56
N TYR A 25 -3.16 -3.10 14.81
CA TYR A 25 -2.45 -1.91 15.27
C TYR A 25 -1.04 -1.83 14.67
N ALA A 26 -0.35 -2.96 14.49
CA ALA A 26 0.95 -2.99 13.83
C ALA A 26 0.86 -2.59 12.35
N PHE A 27 -0.18 -3.01 11.64
CA PHE A 27 -0.45 -2.51 10.29
C PHE A 27 -0.83 -1.03 10.28
N ALA A 28 -1.63 -0.58 11.26
CA ALA A 28 -2.03 0.82 11.40
C ALA A 28 -0.82 1.76 11.65
N ALA A 29 0.27 1.25 12.23
CA ALA A 29 1.51 2.01 12.40
C ALA A 29 2.05 2.56 11.07
N SER A 30 1.94 1.80 9.97
CA SER A 30 2.34 2.25 8.63
C SER A 30 1.43 3.37 8.10
N ALA A 31 0.14 3.31 8.40
CA ALA A 31 -0.81 4.35 8.03
C ALA A 31 -0.56 5.65 8.81
N LEU A 32 -0.29 5.56 10.11
CA LEU A 32 0.11 6.71 10.93
C LEU A 32 1.40 7.36 10.43
N ALA A 33 2.39 6.56 10.04
CA ALA A 33 3.65 7.06 9.49
C ALA A 33 3.46 7.82 8.17
N THR A 34 2.41 7.56 7.41
CA THR A 34 2.09 8.27 6.17
C THR A 34 1.83 9.76 6.40
N PHE A 35 1.27 10.14 7.56
CA PHE A 35 1.06 11.56 7.91
C PHE A 35 2.37 12.30 8.20
N VAL A 36 3.39 11.61 8.68
CA VAL A 36 4.68 12.18 9.07
C VAL A 36 5.68 12.19 7.91
N SER A 37 5.58 11.23 7.00
CA SER A 37 6.51 11.05 5.87
C SER A 37 6.75 12.33 5.03
N PRO A 38 5.72 13.12 4.64
CA PRO A 38 5.92 14.35 3.86
C PRO A 38 6.72 15.41 4.62
N LEU A 39 6.65 15.42 5.95
CA LEU A 39 7.39 16.37 6.79
C LEU A 39 8.89 16.07 6.75
N ILE A 40 9.27 14.79 6.81
CA ILE A 40 10.67 14.35 6.71
C ILE A 40 11.23 14.69 5.33
N PHE A 41 10.47 14.42 4.26
CA PHE A 41 10.87 14.76 2.90
C PHE A 41 11.03 16.28 2.71
N GLY A 42 10.11 17.07 3.25
CA GLY A 42 10.20 18.52 3.23
C GLY A 42 11.42 19.06 3.97
N ALA A 43 11.70 18.56 5.18
CA ALA A 43 12.88 18.93 5.95
C ALA A 43 14.20 18.57 5.23
N MET A 44 14.22 17.45 4.49
CA MET A 44 15.35 17.08 3.63
C MET A 44 15.58 18.11 2.52
N ALA A 45 14.50 18.52 1.84
CA ALA A 45 14.58 19.51 0.78
C ALA A 45 15.08 20.86 1.29
N ASP A 46 14.58 21.33 2.44
CA ASP A 46 14.99 22.59 3.07
C ASP A 46 16.48 22.62 3.47
N ARG A 47 17.01 21.47 3.90
CA ARG A 47 18.43 21.33 4.28
C ARG A 47 19.35 21.04 3.10
N HIS A 48 18.86 21.04 1.88
CA HIS A 48 19.61 20.70 0.66
C HIS A 48 20.37 19.36 0.77
N ALA A 49 19.80 18.40 1.50
CA ALA A 49 20.41 17.10 1.72
C ALA A 49 20.28 16.21 0.48
N SER A 50 21.35 15.52 0.12
CA SER A 50 21.31 14.55 -0.99
C SER A 50 20.30 13.44 -0.73
N PRO A 51 19.36 13.17 -1.66
CA PRO A 51 18.36 12.10 -1.51
C PRO A 51 18.98 10.73 -1.23
N LEU A 52 20.14 10.42 -1.83
CA LEU A 52 20.84 9.16 -1.60
C LEU A 52 21.39 9.03 -0.18
N LYS A 53 21.94 10.12 0.40
CA LYS A 53 22.43 10.10 1.78
C LYS A 53 21.28 9.90 2.76
N VAL A 54 20.16 10.57 2.55
CA VAL A 54 18.96 10.43 3.40
C VAL A 54 18.36 9.03 3.26
N LEU A 55 18.22 8.52 2.03
CA LEU A 55 17.75 7.14 1.79
C LEU A 55 18.63 6.12 2.51
N ARG A 56 19.95 6.28 2.44
CA ARG A 56 20.92 5.40 3.14
C ARG A 56 20.71 5.43 4.65
N GLY A 57 20.64 6.63 5.24
CA GLY A 57 20.43 6.80 6.67
C GLY A 57 19.12 6.18 7.14
N LEU A 58 18.03 6.44 6.41
CA LEU A 58 16.72 5.86 6.70
C LEU A 58 16.69 4.34 6.52
N SER A 59 17.42 3.80 5.53
CA SER A 59 17.53 2.35 5.32
C SER A 59 18.27 1.68 6.47
N VAL A 60 19.36 2.28 6.97
CA VAL A 60 20.09 1.77 8.15
C VAL A 60 19.21 1.86 9.41
N ALA A 61 18.51 2.98 9.61
CA ALA A 61 17.59 3.15 10.73
C ALA A 61 16.42 2.16 10.67
N SER A 62 15.86 1.92 9.47
CA SER A 62 14.83 0.90 9.25
C SER A 62 15.34 -0.51 9.53
N ALA A 63 16.58 -0.82 9.15
CA ALA A 63 17.19 -2.11 9.46
C ALA A 63 17.37 -2.31 10.96
N ALA A 64 17.88 -1.31 11.69
CA ALA A 64 18.04 -1.35 13.14
C ALA A 64 16.68 -1.51 13.85
N ALA A 65 15.69 -0.69 13.48
CA ALA A 65 14.35 -0.76 14.05
C ALA A 65 13.66 -2.10 13.75
N MET A 66 13.82 -2.66 12.53
CA MET A 66 13.25 -3.97 12.17
C MET A 66 13.96 -5.11 12.89
N THR A 67 15.27 -5.02 13.11
CA THR A 67 16.01 -5.98 13.93
C THR A 67 15.50 -5.97 15.37
N LEU A 68 15.33 -4.78 15.96
CA LEU A 68 14.79 -4.62 17.31
C LEU A 68 13.33 -5.13 17.39
N PHE A 69 12.51 -4.88 16.36
CA PHE A 69 11.16 -5.40 16.25
C PHE A 69 11.15 -6.95 16.24
N ALA A 70 11.92 -7.57 15.35
CA ALA A 70 12.02 -9.03 15.29
C ALA A 70 12.53 -9.64 16.61
N TRP A 71 13.49 -8.97 17.23
CA TRP A 71 14.02 -9.35 18.53
C TRP A 71 12.98 -9.22 19.64
N SER A 72 12.23 -8.12 19.70
CA SER A 72 11.18 -7.90 20.71
C SER A 72 10.08 -8.96 20.64
N VAL A 73 9.66 -9.36 19.43
CA VAL A 73 8.70 -10.45 19.21
C VAL A 73 9.30 -11.78 19.66
N LYS A 74 10.56 -12.07 19.28
CA LYS A 74 11.25 -13.32 19.64
C LYS A 74 11.41 -13.49 21.15
N GLN A 75 11.67 -12.38 21.88
CA GLN A 75 11.86 -12.39 23.34
C GLN A 75 10.54 -12.28 24.12
N GLY A 76 9.39 -12.19 23.42
CA GLY A 76 8.09 -12.07 24.08
C GLY A 76 7.89 -10.77 24.86
N TRP A 77 8.39 -9.65 24.33
CA TRP A 77 8.17 -8.35 24.97
C TRP A 77 6.68 -8.02 25.12
N PRO A 78 6.30 -7.20 26.10
CA PRO A 78 4.93 -6.74 26.24
C PRO A 78 4.40 -6.13 24.94
N PRO A 79 3.13 -6.39 24.55
CA PRO A 79 2.55 -5.96 23.26
C PRO A 79 2.72 -4.47 22.96
N GLY A 80 2.62 -3.60 23.99
CA GLY A 80 2.78 -2.15 23.81
C GLY A 80 4.19 -1.76 23.34
N TRP A 81 5.23 -2.43 23.86
CA TRP A 81 6.62 -2.17 23.42
C TRP A 81 6.86 -2.69 22.00
N VAL A 82 6.30 -3.85 21.66
CA VAL A 82 6.35 -4.36 20.27
C VAL A 82 5.73 -3.37 19.29
N LEU A 83 4.57 -2.79 19.63
CA LEU A 83 3.92 -1.75 18.82
C LEU A 83 4.74 -0.46 18.76
N ALA A 84 5.35 -0.03 19.87
CA ALA A 84 6.20 1.17 19.88
C ALA A 84 7.40 1.01 18.92
N VAL A 85 8.08 -0.14 18.97
CA VAL A 85 9.20 -0.42 18.05
C VAL A 85 8.72 -0.50 16.61
N MET A 86 7.54 -1.09 16.37
CA MET A 86 6.93 -1.14 15.05
C MET A 86 6.61 0.27 14.52
N GLN A 87 6.13 1.18 15.38
CA GLN A 87 5.89 2.56 14.99
C GLN A 87 7.20 3.29 14.63
N ILE A 88 8.28 3.08 15.38
CA ILE A 88 9.61 3.64 15.05
C ILE A 88 10.07 3.14 13.68
N TYR A 89 9.94 1.83 13.43
CA TYR A 89 10.23 1.27 12.11
C TYR A 89 9.41 1.93 11.00
N ALA A 90 8.09 2.05 11.20
CA ALA A 90 7.19 2.64 10.21
C ALA A 90 7.57 4.09 9.88
N LEU A 91 7.95 4.89 10.88
CA LEU A 91 8.40 6.27 10.70
C LEU A 91 9.72 6.36 9.89
N CYS A 92 10.63 5.41 10.06
CA CYS A 92 11.87 5.36 9.29
C CYS A 92 11.62 4.87 7.84
N ALA A 93 10.75 3.88 7.67
CA ALA A 93 10.52 3.24 6.38
C ALA A 93 9.60 4.05 5.45
N ALA A 94 8.56 4.71 5.97
CA ALA A 94 7.55 5.39 5.16
C ALA A 94 8.12 6.46 4.18
N PRO A 95 9.09 7.32 4.56
CA PRO A 95 9.64 8.33 3.65
C PRO A 95 10.45 7.74 2.49
N THR A 96 10.97 6.51 2.64
CA THR A 96 11.88 5.90 1.65
C THR A 96 11.22 5.73 0.28
N GLY A 97 9.92 5.43 0.24
CA GLY A 97 9.16 5.29 -1.01
C GLY A 97 9.16 6.57 -1.84
N SER A 98 8.85 7.71 -1.22
CA SER A 98 8.85 9.02 -1.88
C SER A 98 10.26 9.44 -2.32
N ILE A 99 11.29 9.16 -1.51
CA ILE A 99 12.69 9.45 -1.85
C ILE A 99 13.14 8.60 -3.03
N ILE A 100 12.83 7.30 -3.04
CA ILE A 100 13.14 6.40 -4.17
C ILE A 100 12.44 6.91 -5.45
N ALA A 101 11.16 7.28 -5.37
CA ALA A 101 10.44 7.83 -6.52
C ALA A 101 11.12 9.11 -7.04
N ALA A 102 11.53 10.02 -6.16
CA ALA A 102 12.24 11.24 -6.54
C ALA A 102 13.59 10.94 -7.23
N ILE A 103 14.35 9.98 -6.72
CA ILE A 103 15.61 9.53 -7.33
C ILE A 103 15.35 8.95 -8.73
N VAL A 104 14.33 8.09 -8.87
CA VAL A 104 13.96 7.50 -10.17
C VAL A 104 13.57 8.60 -11.15
N PHE A 105 12.63 9.49 -10.80
CA PHE A 105 12.18 10.55 -11.68
C PHE A 105 13.31 11.50 -12.11
N SER A 106 14.30 11.74 -11.24
CA SER A 106 15.47 12.56 -11.60
C SER A 106 16.37 11.92 -12.66
N ARG A 107 16.20 10.64 -12.96
CA ARG A 107 17.01 9.86 -13.91
C ARG A 107 16.28 9.49 -15.19
N LEU A 108 14.95 9.58 -15.21
CA LEU A 108 14.17 9.27 -16.41
C LEU A 108 14.32 10.41 -17.44
N ARG A 109 14.61 10.04 -18.68
CA ARG A 109 14.60 10.97 -19.82
C ARG A 109 13.18 11.22 -20.30
N ASN A 110 12.36 10.17 -20.31
CA ASN A 110 10.95 10.23 -20.66
C ASN A 110 10.13 9.47 -19.62
N SER A 111 9.58 10.20 -18.66
CA SER A 111 8.81 9.62 -17.56
C SER A 111 7.58 8.82 -18.03
N GLN A 112 6.93 9.21 -19.12
CA GLN A 112 5.74 8.53 -19.64
C GLN A 112 6.07 7.14 -20.19
N ARG A 113 7.26 6.96 -20.78
CA ARG A 113 7.68 5.67 -21.38
C ARG A 113 8.46 4.79 -20.40
N GLU A 114 9.27 5.40 -19.55
CA GLU A 114 10.26 4.67 -18.74
C GLU A 114 9.77 4.34 -17.33
N PHE A 115 8.81 5.11 -16.77
CA PHE A 115 8.32 4.88 -15.40
C PHE A 115 7.57 3.55 -15.25
N GLY A 116 6.77 3.15 -16.24
CA GLY A 116 6.01 1.90 -16.20
C GLY A 116 6.89 0.67 -15.95
N PRO A 117 7.93 0.40 -16.76
CA PRO A 117 8.88 -0.70 -16.54
C PRO A 117 9.58 -0.63 -15.17
N VAL A 118 9.99 0.56 -14.72
CA VAL A 118 10.59 0.72 -13.38
C VAL A 118 9.59 0.38 -12.27
N ARG A 119 8.34 0.80 -12.42
CA ARG A 119 7.26 0.48 -11.46
C ARG A 119 6.94 -1.01 -11.43
N ALA A 120 6.94 -1.69 -12.60
CA ALA A 120 6.79 -3.14 -12.69
C ALA A 120 7.93 -3.88 -11.96
N GLY A 121 9.16 -3.39 -12.07
CA GLY A 121 10.31 -3.90 -11.30
C GLY A 121 10.10 -3.85 -9.78
N ALA A 122 9.38 -2.84 -9.28
CA ALA A 122 9.03 -2.78 -7.86
C ALA A 122 8.07 -3.91 -7.44
N THR A 123 7.08 -4.26 -8.28
CA THR A 123 6.16 -5.38 -8.05
C THR A 123 6.91 -6.73 -8.11
N VAL A 124 7.85 -6.90 -9.06
CA VAL A 124 8.73 -8.07 -9.10
C VAL A 124 9.59 -8.18 -7.84
N GLY A 125 10.15 -7.05 -7.36
CA GLY A 125 10.88 -7.00 -6.10
C GLY A 125 10.01 -7.36 -4.87
N TRP A 126 8.72 -7.02 -4.90
CA TRP A 126 7.76 -7.45 -3.88
C TRP A 126 7.58 -8.96 -3.89
N MET A 127 7.31 -9.55 -5.07
CA MET A 127 7.16 -11.00 -5.26
C MET A 127 8.40 -11.76 -4.82
N ALA A 128 9.60 -11.29 -5.22
CA ALA A 128 10.87 -11.88 -4.80
C ALA A 128 11.02 -11.89 -3.26
N GLY A 129 10.57 -10.84 -2.57
CA GLY A 129 10.53 -10.80 -1.10
C GLY A 129 9.61 -11.86 -0.51
N CYS A 130 8.42 -12.05 -1.06
CA CYS A 130 7.48 -13.09 -0.64
C CYS A 130 8.04 -14.49 -0.86
N TRP A 131 8.64 -14.74 -2.02
CA TRP A 131 9.26 -16.04 -2.32
C TRP A 131 10.46 -16.33 -1.43
N LEU A 132 11.27 -15.31 -1.10
CA LEU A 132 12.39 -15.46 -0.16
C LEU A 132 11.89 -15.88 1.23
N VAL A 133 10.81 -15.26 1.74
CA VAL A 133 10.21 -15.63 3.02
C VAL A 133 9.78 -17.10 3.02
N SER A 134 9.08 -17.52 1.99
CA SER A 134 8.59 -18.89 1.86
C SER A 134 9.73 -19.91 1.67
N ALA A 135 10.77 -19.56 0.88
CA ALA A 135 11.95 -20.40 0.69
C ALA A 135 12.73 -20.61 1.99
N LEU A 136 12.76 -19.61 2.87
CA LEU A 136 13.37 -19.69 4.20
C LEU A 136 12.46 -20.35 5.25
N ASN A 137 11.25 -20.78 4.88
CA ASN A 137 10.20 -21.26 5.82
C ASN A 137 9.92 -20.25 6.94
N ALA A 138 9.98 -18.96 6.64
CA ALA A 138 9.88 -17.87 7.60
C ALA A 138 8.46 -17.28 7.72
N ASP A 139 7.45 -17.88 7.07
CA ASP A 139 6.07 -17.36 7.03
C ASP A 139 5.43 -17.13 8.42
N ALA A 140 5.83 -17.89 9.44
CA ALA A 140 5.36 -17.74 10.80
C ALA A 140 6.51 -17.53 11.82
N SER A 141 7.66 -17.10 11.34
CA SER A 141 8.89 -16.95 12.14
C SER A 141 9.39 -15.51 12.17
N THR A 142 9.98 -15.11 13.29
CA THR A 142 10.71 -13.83 13.42
C THR A 142 11.88 -13.71 12.44
N LEU A 143 12.30 -14.82 11.81
CA LEU A 143 13.31 -14.80 10.73
C LEU A 143 12.88 -13.88 9.58
N ALA A 144 11.58 -13.75 9.28
CA ALA A 144 11.06 -12.79 8.30
C ALA A 144 11.48 -11.35 8.63
N GLY A 145 11.38 -10.94 9.90
CA GLY A 145 11.82 -9.61 10.34
C GLY A 145 13.33 -9.42 10.20
N PHE A 146 14.15 -10.38 10.60
CA PHE A 146 15.61 -10.32 10.42
C PHE A 146 16.01 -10.30 8.94
N THR A 147 15.33 -11.07 8.09
CA THR A 147 15.53 -11.05 6.64
C THR A 147 15.15 -9.70 6.03
N SER A 148 14.08 -9.08 6.52
CA SER A 148 13.71 -7.70 6.14
C SER A 148 14.80 -6.71 6.53
N ALA A 149 15.34 -6.80 7.75
CA ALA A 149 16.44 -5.95 8.20
C ALA A 149 17.68 -6.10 7.32
N ALA A 150 18.06 -7.33 6.99
CA ALA A 150 19.16 -7.60 6.06
C ALA A 150 18.90 -6.99 4.66
N THR A 151 17.66 -7.06 4.18
CA THR A 151 17.27 -6.44 2.90
C THR A 151 17.37 -4.91 2.94
N TRP A 152 17.05 -4.28 4.09
CA TRP A 152 17.23 -2.84 4.28
C TRP A 152 18.72 -2.45 4.29
N LEU A 153 19.60 -3.26 4.91
CA LEU A 153 21.06 -3.06 4.86
C LEU A 153 21.60 -3.23 3.44
N ALA A 154 21.11 -4.23 2.71
CA ALA A 154 21.47 -4.42 1.31
C ALA A 154 21.06 -3.21 0.45
N LEU A 155 19.87 -2.62 0.69
CA LEU A 155 19.46 -1.38 0.05
C LEU A 155 20.40 -0.22 0.42
N ALA A 156 20.76 -0.06 1.69
CA ALA A 156 21.69 0.96 2.12
C ALA A 156 23.07 0.82 1.41
N ALA A 157 23.59 -0.41 1.34
CA ALA A 157 24.82 -0.71 0.61
C ALA A 157 24.69 -0.41 -0.90
N PHE A 158 23.57 -0.81 -1.51
CA PHE A 158 23.29 -0.54 -2.93
C PHE A 158 23.29 0.95 -3.26
N THR A 159 22.90 1.83 -2.33
CA THR A 159 22.93 3.29 -2.57
C THR A 159 24.32 3.85 -2.82
N PHE A 160 25.41 3.13 -2.45
CA PHE A 160 26.79 3.54 -2.77
C PHE A 160 27.15 3.33 -4.24
N LEU A 161 26.49 2.40 -4.92
CA LEU A 161 26.68 2.12 -6.33
C LEU A 161 25.90 3.08 -7.23
N LEU A 162 24.94 3.83 -6.66
CA LEU A 162 24.11 4.77 -7.43
C LEU A 162 24.87 6.08 -7.63
N PRO A 163 24.82 6.65 -8.85
CA PRO A 163 25.43 7.93 -9.13
C PRO A 163 24.74 9.05 -8.33
N GLY A 164 25.51 10.05 -7.91
CA GLY A 164 25.02 11.19 -7.12
C GLY A 164 23.77 11.85 -7.71
N VAL A 165 22.82 12.19 -6.86
CA VAL A 165 21.62 12.95 -7.22
C VAL A 165 21.70 14.29 -6.51
N PRO A 166 21.58 15.41 -7.25
CA PRO A 166 21.58 16.74 -6.63
C PRO A 166 20.38 16.86 -5.66
N PRO A 167 20.51 17.68 -4.61
CA PRO A 167 19.39 18.00 -3.74
C PRO A 167 18.23 18.59 -4.56
N PRO A 168 16.97 18.35 -4.16
CA PRO A 168 15.84 19.00 -4.81
C PRO A 168 15.97 20.51 -4.65
N LYS A 169 15.73 21.25 -5.74
CA LYS A 169 15.69 22.70 -5.68
C LYS A 169 14.50 23.12 -4.81
N SER A 170 14.76 23.92 -3.79
CA SER A 170 13.70 24.48 -2.95
C SER A 170 12.85 25.44 -3.81
N ALA A 171 11.60 25.09 -4.03
CA ALA A 171 10.62 25.98 -4.66
C ALA A 171 9.93 26.84 -3.59
N GLY A 172 10.68 27.70 -2.88
CA GLY A 172 10.17 28.50 -1.77
C GLY A 172 10.10 27.72 -0.45
N HIS A 173 9.47 28.31 0.57
CA HIS A 173 9.23 27.68 1.88
C HIS A 173 7.77 27.23 1.97
N PRO A 174 7.40 26.04 1.48
CA PRO A 174 6.04 25.56 1.57
C PRO A 174 5.62 25.41 3.04
N THR A 175 4.43 25.88 3.36
CA THR A 175 3.85 25.73 4.70
C THR A 175 3.66 24.24 5.03
N LEU A 176 3.52 23.92 6.32
CA LEU A 176 3.27 22.57 6.78
C LEU A 176 2.01 21.96 6.13
N LEU A 177 0.96 22.76 5.97
CA LEU A 177 -0.29 22.36 5.30
C LEU A 177 -0.07 22.05 3.80
N GLN A 178 0.76 22.82 3.13
CA GLN A 178 1.12 22.57 1.73
C GLN A 178 1.94 21.27 1.57
N ARG A 179 2.83 20.98 2.53
CA ARG A 179 3.61 19.72 2.53
C ARG A 179 2.74 18.49 2.72
N LEU A 180 1.66 18.62 3.49
CA LEU A 180 0.67 17.56 3.70
C LEU A 180 -0.35 17.47 2.57
N GLY A 181 -0.33 18.40 1.60
CA GLY A 181 -1.30 18.45 0.51
C GLY A 181 -2.69 18.94 0.95
N TRP A 182 -2.81 19.58 2.12
CA TRP A 182 -4.10 20.03 2.64
C TRP A 182 -4.71 21.15 1.79
N ASP A 183 -3.91 21.98 1.15
CA ASP A 183 -4.39 22.97 0.21
C ASP A 183 -5.06 22.33 -1.03
N ALA A 184 -4.72 21.08 -1.37
CA ALA A 184 -5.38 20.33 -2.44
C ALA A 184 -6.83 19.93 -2.11
N PHE A 185 -7.32 20.12 -0.86
CA PHE A 185 -8.74 19.95 -0.56
C PHE A 185 -9.64 20.88 -1.39
N VAL A 186 -9.10 21.97 -1.92
CA VAL A 186 -9.83 22.83 -2.89
C VAL A 186 -10.30 22.05 -4.12
N LEU A 187 -9.58 21.00 -4.53
CA LEU A 187 -9.94 20.15 -5.66
C LEU A 187 -11.26 19.38 -5.40
N LEU A 188 -11.63 19.17 -4.15
CA LEU A 188 -12.88 18.50 -3.79
C LEU A 188 -14.14 19.38 -4.05
N LYS A 189 -13.94 20.64 -4.41
CA LYS A 189 -15.04 21.49 -4.92
C LYS A 189 -15.57 20.96 -6.26
N ASN A 190 -14.69 20.36 -7.08
CA ASN A 190 -15.13 19.66 -8.29
C ASN A 190 -15.78 18.34 -7.90
N HIS A 191 -16.99 18.12 -8.42
CA HIS A 191 -17.82 16.96 -8.07
C HIS A 191 -17.16 15.63 -8.43
N ASP A 192 -16.60 15.50 -9.64
CA ASP A 192 -15.96 14.26 -10.10
C ASP A 192 -14.64 14.00 -9.35
N HIS A 193 -13.85 15.04 -9.08
CA HIS A 193 -12.65 14.91 -8.24
C HIS A 193 -13.03 14.42 -6.84
N ARG A 194 -14.01 15.08 -6.21
CA ARG A 194 -14.52 14.68 -4.89
C ARG A 194 -14.97 13.22 -4.88
N THR A 195 -15.73 12.80 -5.89
CA THR A 195 -16.20 11.41 -6.01
C THR A 195 -15.03 10.44 -6.08
N VAL A 196 -14.00 10.71 -6.90
CA VAL A 196 -12.81 9.84 -7.00
C VAL A 196 -12.06 9.78 -5.68
N PHE A 197 -11.78 10.91 -5.03
CA PHE A 197 -11.06 10.96 -3.76
C PHE A 197 -11.81 10.24 -2.62
N ILE A 198 -13.12 10.45 -2.50
CA ILE A 198 -13.96 9.77 -1.49
C ILE A 198 -14.01 8.27 -1.77
N THR A 199 -14.21 7.86 -3.02
CA THR A 199 -14.28 6.44 -3.38
C THR A 199 -12.95 5.74 -3.10
N VAL A 200 -11.82 6.39 -3.38
CA VAL A 200 -10.48 5.87 -3.07
C VAL A 200 -10.31 5.63 -1.57
N ALA A 201 -10.71 6.59 -0.75
CA ALA A 201 -10.64 6.43 0.71
C ALA A 201 -11.56 5.30 1.21
N LEU A 202 -12.82 5.29 0.76
CA LEU A 202 -13.81 4.29 1.16
C LEU A 202 -13.42 2.88 0.71
N PHE A 203 -12.87 2.72 -0.49
CA PHE A 203 -12.42 1.41 -1.00
C PHE A 203 -11.16 0.91 -0.29
N SER A 204 -10.28 1.81 0.15
CA SER A 204 -9.09 1.45 0.91
C SER A 204 -9.44 0.76 2.24
N ILE A 205 -10.60 1.10 2.85
CA ILE A 205 -11.03 0.53 4.13
C ILE A 205 -11.17 -1.00 4.07
N PRO A 206 -12.06 -1.60 3.24
CA PRO A 206 -12.16 -3.05 3.13
C PRO A 206 -10.90 -3.68 2.53
N LEU A 207 -10.19 -2.96 1.65
CA LEU A 207 -8.97 -3.45 1.02
C LEU A 207 -7.84 -3.66 2.03
N ALA A 208 -7.78 -2.87 3.09
CA ALA A 208 -6.81 -3.00 4.17
C ALA A 208 -6.85 -4.37 4.86
N ALA A 209 -7.96 -5.13 4.76
CA ALA A 209 -8.07 -6.50 5.28
C ALA A 209 -7.14 -7.50 4.58
N PHE A 210 -6.61 -7.18 3.40
CA PHE A 210 -5.90 -8.16 2.56
C PHE A 210 -4.65 -8.74 3.22
N TYR A 211 -3.68 -7.90 3.54
CA TYR A 211 -2.43 -8.38 4.12
C TYR A 211 -2.57 -8.91 5.54
N PRO A 212 -3.42 -8.34 6.42
CA PRO A 212 -3.62 -8.90 7.75
C PRO A 212 -4.33 -10.26 7.77
N PHE A 213 -5.33 -10.48 6.91
CA PHE A 213 -6.25 -11.60 7.12
C PHE A 213 -6.20 -12.68 6.03
N THR A 214 -5.83 -12.37 4.78
CA THR A 214 -5.70 -13.40 3.73
C THR A 214 -4.62 -14.43 4.08
N PRO A 215 -3.41 -14.06 4.58
CA PRO A 215 -2.41 -15.03 4.99
C PRO A 215 -2.89 -15.94 6.13
N LEU A 216 -3.60 -15.39 7.12
CA LEU A 216 -4.15 -16.20 8.22
C LEU A 216 -5.20 -17.20 7.72
N HIS A 217 -6.05 -16.80 6.78
CA HIS A 217 -7.05 -17.69 6.20
C HIS A 217 -6.40 -18.78 5.36
N LEU A 218 -5.40 -18.46 4.53
CA LEU A 218 -4.62 -19.45 3.78
C LEU A 218 -3.95 -20.45 4.72
N GLN A 219 -3.31 -19.97 5.79
CA GLN A 219 -2.68 -20.84 6.80
C GLN A 219 -3.70 -21.77 7.47
N GLN A 220 -4.88 -21.23 7.82
CA GLN A 220 -5.94 -22.04 8.46
C GLN A 220 -6.52 -23.09 7.51
N LEU A 221 -6.52 -22.86 6.19
CA LEU A 221 -6.87 -23.85 5.18
C LEU A 221 -5.73 -24.86 4.89
N GLY A 222 -4.62 -24.79 5.62
CA GLY A 222 -3.51 -25.73 5.53
C GLY A 222 -2.53 -25.44 4.38
N PHE A 223 -2.49 -24.23 3.85
CA PHE A 223 -1.46 -23.85 2.89
C PHE A 223 -0.10 -23.68 3.59
N LYS A 224 0.93 -24.26 2.99
CA LYS A 224 2.35 -23.97 3.30
C LYS A 224 2.86 -22.87 2.36
N HIS A 225 3.95 -22.21 2.72
CA HIS A 225 4.57 -21.15 1.90
C HIS A 225 3.58 -20.04 1.52
N VAL A 226 2.85 -19.57 2.51
CA VAL A 226 1.70 -18.66 2.35
C VAL A 226 2.12 -17.35 1.65
N SER A 227 3.30 -16.80 1.99
CA SER A 227 3.79 -15.58 1.34
C SER A 227 3.99 -15.75 -0.17
N ALA A 228 4.40 -16.94 -0.62
CA ALA A 228 4.50 -17.23 -2.05
C ALA A 228 3.11 -17.25 -2.71
N TRP A 229 2.09 -17.86 -2.10
CA TRP A 229 0.72 -17.83 -2.63
C TRP A 229 0.13 -16.42 -2.71
N MET A 230 0.50 -15.54 -1.81
CA MET A 230 0.06 -14.14 -1.85
C MET A 230 0.53 -13.40 -3.13
N THR A 231 1.58 -13.89 -3.81
CA THR A 231 2.07 -13.28 -5.06
C THR A 231 1.13 -13.45 -6.25
N LEU A 232 0.12 -14.31 -6.17
CA LEU A 232 -0.92 -14.42 -7.20
C LEU A 232 -1.60 -13.07 -7.48
N GLY A 233 -1.82 -12.26 -6.43
CA GLY A 233 -2.35 -10.91 -6.58
C GLY A 233 -1.42 -9.99 -7.36
N GLN A 234 -0.11 -10.06 -7.11
CA GLN A 234 0.89 -9.26 -7.81
C GLN A 234 1.10 -9.70 -9.28
N THR A 235 0.95 -10.99 -9.56
CA THR A 235 1.00 -11.49 -10.93
C THR A 235 -0.10 -10.86 -11.78
N THR A 236 -1.33 -10.83 -11.28
CA THR A 236 -2.44 -10.19 -12.00
C THR A 236 -2.34 -8.66 -12.02
N GLU A 237 -1.70 -8.05 -11.02
CA GLU A 237 -1.34 -6.63 -11.04
C GLU A 237 -0.45 -6.30 -12.23
N LEU A 238 0.63 -7.09 -12.47
CA LEU A 238 1.51 -6.92 -13.63
C LEU A 238 0.75 -7.06 -14.94
N VAL A 239 -0.05 -8.12 -15.10
CA VAL A 239 -0.85 -8.33 -16.30
C VAL A 239 -1.81 -7.17 -16.54
N ALA A 240 -2.51 -6.71 -15.50
CA ALA A 240 -3.43 -5.59 -15.61
C ALA A 240 -2.72 -4.26 -15.95
N MET A 241 -1.51 -4.02 -15.44
CA MET A 241 -0.72 -2.83 -15.80
C MET A 241 -0.39 -2.79 -17.30
N PHE A 242 -0.03 -3.91 -17.91
CA PHE A 242 0.23 -3.98 -19.35
C PHE A 242 -1.05 -3.83 -20.18
N ALA A 243 -2.18 -4.37 -19.69
CA ALA A 243 -3.47 -4.25 -20.36
C ALA A 243 -4.08 -2.85 -20.26
N LEU A 244 -3.73 -2.08 -19.20
CA LEU A 244 -4.39 -0.81 -18.84
C LEU A 244 -4.30 0.23 -19.96
N ALA A 245 -3.16 0.34 -20.66
CA ALA A 245 -3.00 1.26 -21.77
C ALA A 245 -4.01 0.99 -22.90
N GLY A 246 -4.24 -0.28 -23.24
CA GLY A 246 -5.24 -0.68 -24.23
C GLY A 246 -6.68 -0.41 -23.77
N LEU A 247 -6.95 -0.54 -22.48
CA LEU A 247 -8.26 -0.23 -21.90
C LEU A 247 -8.56 1.26 -21.96
N PHE A 248 -7.61 2.15 -21.69
CA PHE A 248 -7.79 3.60 -21.80
C PHE A 248 -8.14 4.05 -23.23
N LEU A 249 -7.69 3.33 -24.24
CA LEU A 249 -8.01 3.64 -25.64
C LEU A 249 -9.43 3.23 -26.04
N ARG A 250 -10.02 2.25 -25.36
CA ARG A 250 -11.28 1.62 -25.76
C ARG A 250 -12.45 1.89 -24.84
N TRP A 251 -12.18 2.13 -23.56
CA TRP A 251 -13.20 2.23 -22.53
C TRP A 251 -13.26 3.63 -21.95
N ARG A 252 -14.46 4.08 -21.61
CA ARG A 252 -14.65 5.30 -20.81
C ARG A 252 -14.11 5.07 -19.41
N LEU A 253 -13.43 6.06 -18.87
CA LEU A 253 -12.79 6.00 -17.54
C LEU A 253 -13.72 5.51 -16.42
N LYS A 254 -15.02 5.92 -16.48
CA LYS A 254 -16.05 5.44 -15.54
C LYS A 254 -16.10 3.91 -15.46
N TRP A 255 -16.06 3.23 -16.60
CA TRP A 255 -16.18 1.78 -16.67
C TRP A 255 -14.89 1.08 -16.24
N ILE A 256 -13.72 1.68 -16.44
CA ILE A 256 -12.44 1.15 -15.93
C ILE A 256 -12.48 1.15 -14.39
N PHE A 257 -12.88 2.26 -13.78
CA PHE A 257 -13.06 2.37 -12.32
C PHE A 257 -14.09 1.38 -11.79
N ALA A 258 -15.28 1.33 -12.42
CA ALA A 258 -16.35 0.44 -12.00
C ALA A 258 -15.95 -1.04 -12.08
N THR A 259 -15.21 -1.44 -13.12
CA THR A 259 -14.67 -2.80 -13.26
C THR A 259 -13.65 -3.10 -12.17
N GLY A 260 -12.77 -2.15 -11.82
CA GLY A 260 -11.83 -2.30 -10.70
C GLY A 260 -12.53 -2.53 -9.36
N LEU A 261 -13.59 -1.75 -9.08
CA LEU A 261 -14.43 -1.96 -7.89
C LEU A 261 -15.21 -3.29 -7.98
N GLY A 262 -15.72 -3.65 -9.15
CA GLY A 262 -16.39 -4.93 -9.40
C GLY A 262 -15.49 -6.12 -9.10
N PHE A 263 -14.22 -6.09 -9.52
CA PHE A 263 -13.23 -7.09 -9.11
C PHE A 263 -12.97 -7.07 -7.60
N GLY A 264 -13.08 -5.91 -6.94
CA GLY A 264 -13.02 -5.79 -5.48
C GLY A 264 -14.19 -6.51 -4.79
N VAL A 265 -15.41 -6.38 -5.31
CA VAL A 265 -16.60 -7.13 -4.83
C VAL A 265 -16.40 -8.63 -5.04
N LEU A 266 -16.08 -9.03 -6.29
CA LEU A 266 -15.89 -10.43 -6.68
C LEU A 266 -14.83 -11.10 -5.81
N ARG A 267 -13.71 -10.44 -5.58
CA ARG A 267 -12.62 -10.92 -4.74
C ARG A 267 -13.10 -11.32 -3.34
N PHE A 268 -13.76 -10.41 -2.62
CA PHE A 268 -14.22 -10.69 -1.27
C PHE A 268 -15.38 -11.69 -1.24
N ALA A 269 -16.26 -11.68 -2.25
CA ALA A 269 -17.29 -12.68 -2.43
C ALA A 269 -16.71 -14.09 -2.61
N LEU A 270 -15.67 -14.25 -3.45
CA LEU A 270 -14.95 -15.51 -3.60
C LEU A 270 -14.29 -15.95 -2.28
N CYS A 271 -13.65 -15.04 -1.55
CA CYS A 271 -13.07 -15.36 -0.23
C CYS A 271 -14.14 -15.81 0.77
N ALA A 272 -15.36 -15.29 0.68
CA ALA A 272 -16.48 -15.66 1.56
C ALA A 272 -17.00 -17.08 1.34
N LEU A 273 -16.73 -17.69 0.18
CA LEU A 273 -17.07 -19.10 -0.10
C LEU A 273 -16.22 -20.10 0.71
N ASN A 274 -15.19 -19.62 1.40
CA ASN A 274 -14.41 -20.34 2.42
C ASN A 274 -13.84 -21.69 1.95
N GLY A 275 -13.21 -21.72 0.78
CA GLY A 275 -12.56 -22.91 0.23
C GLY A 275 -11.20 -22.58 -0.40
N LYS A 276 -10.32 -23.57 -0.48
CA LYS A 276 -8.95 -23.41 -1.00
C LYS A 276 -8.93 -22.74 -2.38
N ALA A 277 -9.70 -23.27 -3.33
CA ALA A 277 -9.76 -22.74 -4.69
C ALA A 277 -10.35 -21.31 -4.73
N TRP A 278 -11.41 -21.08 -3.95
CA TRP A 278 -12.09 -19.81 -3.89
C TRP A 278 -11.22 -18.71 -3.27
N LEU A 279 -10.48 -19.04 -2.22
CA LEU A 279 -9.57 -18.09 -1.59
C LEU A 279 -8.41 -17.71 -2.52
N LEU A 280 -7.84 -18.69 -3.26
CA LEU A 280 -6.81 -18.40 -4.26
C LEU A 280 -7.36 -17.56 -5.42
N ALA A 281 -8.55 -17.89 -5.93
CA ALA A 281 -9.22 -17.09 -6.95
C ALA A 281 -9.48 -15.65 -6.46
N GLY A 282 -9.97 -15.47 -5.24
CA GLY A 282 -10.14 -14.17 -4.62
C GLY A 282 -8.81 -13.41 -4.47
N THR A 283 -7.74 -14.09 -4.06
CA THR A 283 -6.40 -13.49 -3.97
C THR A 283 -5.90 -13.03 -5.34
N THR A 284 -6.15 -13.80 -6.39
CA THR A 284 -5.79 -13.46 -7.78
C THR A 284 -6.51 -12.20 -8.26
N MET A 285 -7.77 -11.97 -7.87
CA MET A 285 -8.52 -10.74 -8.24
C MET A 285 -7.94 -9.47 -7.63
N HIS A 286 -7.03 -9.57 -6.66
CA HIS A 286 -6.43 -8.40 -6.00
C HIS A 286 -5.76 -7.45 -6.97
N GLY A 287 -4.90 -7.97 -7.83
CA GLY A 287 -4.14 -7.13 -8.76
C GLY A 287 -5.02 -6.44 -9.80
N LEU A 288 -6.05 -7.13 -10.31
CA LEU A 288 -7.02 -6.54 -11.23
C LEU A 288 -7.76 -5.38 -10.55
N SER A 289 -8.27 -5.62 -9.35
CA SER A 289 -8.98 -4.59 -8.58
C SER A 289 -8.08 -3.40 -8.25
N PHE A 290 -6.86 -3.66 -7.79
CA PHE A 290 -5.89 -2.62 -7.42
C PHE A 290 -5.49 -1.76 -8.63
N THR A 291 -5.10 -2.39 -9.74
CA THR A 291 -4.63 -1.68 -10.94
C THR A 291 -5.76 -0.88 -11.58
N LEU A 292 -6.92 -1.51 -11.83
CA LEU A 292 -8.02 -0.86 -12.52
C LEU A 292 -8.66 0.26 -11.68
N TYR A 293 -8.43 0.29 -10.39
CA TYR A 293 -8.93 1.38 -9.55
C TYR A 293 -7.82 2.35 -9.12
N PHE A 294 -6.84 1.92 -8.32
CA PHE A 294 -5.87 2.85 -7.71
C PHE A 294 -4.87 3.42 -8.71
N ILE A 295 -4.35 2.59 -9.64
CA ILE A 295 -3.43 3.10 -10.68
C ILE A 295 -4.20 4.02 -11.63
N THR A 296 -5.43 3.65 -12.00
CA THR A 296 -6.32 4.51 -12.81
C THR A 296 -6.60 5.85 -12.10
N ALA A 297 -6.80 5.85 -10.77
CA ALA A 297 -7.01 7.08 -10.01
C ALA A 297 -5.77 8.00 -10.01
N GLN A 298 -4.56 7.43 -9.93
CA GLN A 298 -3.32 8.20 -10.06
C GLN A 298 -3.17 8.82 -11.45
N ILE A 299 -3.51 8.07 -12.51
CA ILE A 299 -3.51 8.56 -13.89
C ILE A 299 -4.57 9.66 -14.06
N TYR A 300 -5.79 9.44 -13.56
CA TYR A 300 -6.88 10.41 -13.57
C TYR A 300 -6.43 11.77 -13.01
N ILE A 301 -5.80 11.77 -11.84
CA ILE A 301 -5.29 13.01 -11.24
C ILE A 301 -4.24 13.67 -12.13
N ASN A 302 -3.32 12.89 -12.66
CA ASN A 302 -2.25 13.41 -13.49
C ASN A 302 -2.76 14.05 -14.79
N GLU A 303 -3.88 13.56 -15.33
CA GLU A 303 -4.45 14.05 -16.58
C GLU A 303 -5.50 15.16 -16.38
N ARG A 304 -6.25 15.11 -15.28
CA ARG A 304 -7.42 15.98 -15.06
C ARG A 304 -7.16 17.15 -14.11
N VAL A 305 -6.04 17.14 -13.41
CA VAL A 305 -5.65 18.21 -12.50
C VAL A 305 -4.57 19.08 -13.15
N GLY A 306 -4.69 20.40 -13.01
CA GLY A 306 -3.70 21.36 -13.52
C GLY A 306 -2.28 21.04 -13.04
N SER A 307 -1.28 21.34 -13.86
CA SER A 307 0.13 20.98 -13.59
C SER A 307 0.64 21.49 -12.25
N GLU A 308 0.20 22.66 -11.82
CA GLU A 308 0.55 23.29 -10.55
C GLU A 308 -0.01 22.56 -9.33
N TRP A 309 -1.09 21.77 -9.48
CA TRP A 309 -1.77 21.03 -8.43
C TRP A 309 -1.42 19.55 -8.38
N ARG A 310 -0.82 18.98 -9.43
CA ARG A 310 -0.62 17.52 -9.58
C ARG A 310 0.10 16.89 -8.39
N VAL A 311 1.21 17.49 -7.96
CA VAL A 311 2.00 16.95 -6.84
C VAL A 311 1.19 16.96 -5.55
N ARG A 312 0.46 18.06 -5.27
CA ARG A 312 -0.38 18.18 -4.07
C ARG A 312 -1.59 17.25 -4.14
N ALA A 313 -2.19 17.08 -5.32
CA ALA A 313 -3.28 16.12 -5.52
C ALA A 313 -2.84 14.68 -5.32
N GLN A 314 -1.65 14.29 -5.78
CA GLN A 314 -1.08 12.96 -5.51
C GLN A 314 -0.75 12.77 -4.03
N ALA A 315 -0.27 13.82 -3.35
CA ALA A 315 -0.07 13.78 -1.90
C ALA A 315 -1.40 13.59 -1.15
N LEU A 316 -2.44 14.34 -1.51
CA LEU A 316 -3.79 14.17 -0.95
C LEU A 316 -4.34 12.77 -1.23
N MET A 317 -4.16 12.24 -2.44
CA MET A 317 -4.56 10.86 -2.78
C MET A 317 -3.87 9.85 -1.85
N THR A 318 -2.56 9.97 -1.67
CA THR A 318 -1.79 9.10 -0.77
C THR A 318 -2.26 9.22 0.67
N LEU A 319 -2.56 10.44 1.13
CA LEU A 319 -3.09 10.68 2.46
C LEU A 319 -4.47 10.01 2.64
N MET A 320 -5.35 10.13 1.65
CA MET A 320 -6.69 9.54 1.71
C MET A 320 -6.67 8.01 1.61
N THR A 321 -5.74 7.44 0.82
CA THR A 321 -5.60 5.97 0.70
C THR A 321 -4.81 5.38 1.86
N ASN A 322 -3.52 5.70 1.92
CA ASN A 322 -2.57 5.04 2.83
C ASN A 322 -2.62 5.61 4.25
N GLY A 323 -3.02 6.88 4.40
CA GLY A 323 -3.25 7.50 5.69
C GLY A 323 -4.63 7.13 6.23
N VAL A 324 -5.65 7.90 5.85
CA VAL A 324 -7.01 7.80 6.43
C VAL A 324 -7.67 6.45 6.12
N GLY A 325 -7.71 6.06 4.83
CA GLY A 325 -8.40 4.84 4.39
C GLY A 325 -7.80 3.58 5.03
N ASN A 326 -6.47 3.42 4.97
CA ASN A 326 -5.81 2.28 5.57
C ASN A 326 -5.84 2.31 7.11
N LEU A 327 -5.75 3.48 7.75
CA LEU A 327 -5.86 3.57 9.21
C LEU A 327 -7.22 3.07 9.70
N ILE A 328 -8.30 3.63 9.14
CA ILE A 328 -9.66 3.19 9.46
C ILE A 328 -9.84 1.73 9.07
N GLY A 329 -9.27 1.33 7.93
CA GLY A 329 -9.35 -0.03 7.41
C GLY A 329 -8.68 -1.05 8.31
N TYR A 330 -7.43 -0.84 8.73
CA TYR A 330 -6.73 -1.79 9.61
C TYR A 330 -7.42 -1.91 10.97
N LEU A 331 -7.80 -0.78 11.58
CA LEU A 331 -8.48 -0.79 12.87
C LEU A 331 -9.90 -1.37 12.76
N GLY A 332 -10.68 -0.91 11.78
CA GLY A 332 -12.08 -1.35 11.58
C GLY A 332 -12.18 -2.82 11.16
N THR A 333 -11.35 -3.28 10.22
CA THR A 333 -11.34 -4.70 9.82
C THR A 333 -10.75 -5.59 10.92
N GLY A 334 -9.82 -5.06 11.72
CA GLY A 334 -9.30 -5.76 12.90
C GLY A 334 -10.37 -5.97 13.96
N TRP A 335 -11.12 -4.93 14.28
CA TRP A 335 -12.26 -5.02 15.19
C TRP A 335 -13.33 -5.97 14.65
N TRP A 336 -13.67 -5.87 13.36
CA TRP A 336 -14.60 -6.79 12.70
C TRP A 336 -14.13 -8.24 12.73
N PHE A 337 -12.83 -8.47 12.52
CA PHE A 337 -12.23 -9.77 12.60
C PHE A 337 -12.36 -10.37 14.03
N ALA A 338 -12.12 -9.57 15.06
CA ALA A 338 -12.33 -9.99 16.45
C ALA A 338 -13.79 -10.35 16.71
N ALA A 339 -14.76 -9.60 16.16
CA ALA A 339 -16.18 -9.91 16.27
C ALA A 339 -16.58 -11.22 15.55
N CYS A 340 -15.84 -11.60 14.49
CA CYS A 340 -16.03 -12.88 13.78
C CYS A 340 -15.33 -14.08 14.44
N ALA A 341 -14.50 -13.87 15.46
CA ALA A 341 -13.83 -14.94 16.18
C ALA A 341 -14.83 -15.71 17.05
N ARG A 342 -14.75 -17.05 17.00
CA ARG A 342 -15.56 -17.98 17.81
C ARG A 342 -14.65 -19.04 18.40
N PRO A 343 -15.08 -19.75 19.48
CA PRO A 343 -14.31 -20.87 20.03
C PRO A 343 -13.99 -21.95 18.99
N ALA A 344 -14.90 -22.18 18.04
CA ALA A 344 -14.74 -23.17 16.96
C ALA A 344 -13.89 -22.64 15.77
N GLY A 345 -13.41 -21.41 15.82
CA GLY A 345 -12.63 -20.78 14.76
C GLY A 345 -13.23 -19.48 14.22
N THR A 346 -12.59 -18.88 13.24
CA THR A 346 -13.04 -17.63 12.63
C THR A 346 -14.16 -17.87 11.63
N GLN A 347 -15.23 -17.09 11.70
CA GLN A 347 -16.34 -17.09 10.73
C GLN A 347 -15.93 -16.37 9.43
N TRP A 348 -15.07 -17.01 8.63
CA TRP A 348 -14.51 -16.40 7.42
C TRP A 348 -15.54 -15.97 6.38
N SER A 349 -16.60 -16.77 6.18
CA SER A 349 -17.67 -16.42 5.24
C SER A 349 -18.36 -15.11 5.63
N LEU A 350 -18.63 -14.92 6.91
CA LEU A 350 -19.21 -13.68 7.44
C LEU A 350 -18.19 -12.53 7.34
N PHE A 351 -16.93 -12.79 7.70
CA PHE A 351 -15.87 -11.78 7.66
C PHE A 351 -15.73 -11.19 6.25
N TRP A 352 -15.50 -12.03 5.25
CA TRP A 352 -15.31 -11.58 3.86
C TRP A 352 -16.62 -11.12 3.21
N GLY A 353 -17.78 -11.72 3.56
CA GLY A 353 -19.08 -11.33 3.02
C GLY A 353 -19.46 -9.88 3.34
N VAL A 354 -19.21 -9.43 4.57
CA VAL A 354 -19.44 -8.02 4.95
C VAL A 354 -18.50 -7.08 4.19
N LEU A 355 -17.24 -7.47 3.98
CA LEU A 355 -16.32 -6.66 3.18
C LEU A 355 -16.73 -6.61 1.70
N ALA A 356 -17.27 -7.71 1.14
CA ALA A 356 -17.83 -7.72 -0.20
C ALA A 356 -19.02 -6.75 -0.31
N ALA A 357 -19.94 -6.77 0.65
CA ALA A 357 -21.08 -5.85 0.72
C ALA A 357 -20.62 -4.39 0.86
N ALA A 358 -19.58 -4.13 1.67
CA ALA A 358 -19.02 -2.79 1.80
C ALA A 358 -18.46 -2.27 0.48
N VAL A 359 -17.69 -3.10 -0.27
CA VAL A 359 -17.19 -2.71 -1.60
C VAL A 359 -18.33 -2.54 -2.60
N ALA A 360 -19.39 -3.36 -2.55
CA ALA A 360 -20.56 -3.20 -3.39
C ALA A 360 -21.27 -1.86 -3.14
N ALA A 361 -21.39 -1.43 -1.89
CA ALA A 361 -21.93 -0.12 -1.54
C ALA A 361 -21.04 1.01 -2.09
N VAL A 362 -19.72 0.88 -2.02
CA VAL A 362 -18.77 1.85 -2.62
C VAL A 362 -18.92 1.89 -4.15
N LEU A 363 -19.10 0.74 -4.80
CA LEU A 363 -19.36 0.66 -6.25
C LEU A 363 -20.66 1.37 -6.62
N LEU A 364 -21.74 1.13 -5.88
CA LEU A 364 -23.03 1.81 -6.11
C LEU A 364 -22.90 3.33 -5.93
N TYR A 365 -22.24 3.78 -4.86
CA TYR A 365 -21.92 5.20 -4.67
C TYR A 365 -21.16 5.77 -5.87
N PHE A 366 -20.12 5.09 -6.33
CA PHE A 366 -19.32 5.56 -7.47
C PHE A 366 -20.16 5.64 -8.75
N LEU A 367 -20.95 4.62 -9.05
CA LEU A 367 -21.79 4.58 -10.26
C LEU A 367 -22.83 5.70 -10.31
N THR A 368 -23.39 6.07 -9.16
CA THR A 368 -24.39 7.14 -9.04
C THR A 368 -23.75 8.53 -8.98
N ALA A 369 -22.63 8.68 -8.28
CA ALA A 369 -22.01 9.97 -8.03
C ALA A 369 -21.04 10.41 -9.13
N TYR A 370 -20.33 9.47 -9.82
CA TYR A 370 -19.36 9.84 -10.84
C TYR A 370 -20.03 10.08 -12.19
N HIS A 371 -19.97 11.31 -12.70
CA HIS A 371 -20.61 11.68 -13.96
C HIS A 371 -19.67 11.54 -15.16
N GLY A 372 -18.35 11.66 -14.96
CA GLY A 372 -17.36 11.57 -16.02
C GLY A 372 -17.46 12.70 -17.05
N ARG A 373 -17.96 13.86 -16.63
CA ARG A 373 -18.04 15.03 -17.51
C ARG A 373 -16.63 15.44 -17.91
N GLU A 374 -16.35 15.45 -19.21
CA GLU A 374 -15.15 16.06 -19.72
C GLU A 374 -15.16 17.51 -19.28
N MET A 375 -14.16 17.93 -18.50
CA MET A 375 -13.90 19.35 -18.35
C MET A 375 -13.52 19.84 -19.76
N ARG A 376 -14.35 20.70 -20.37
CA ARG A 376 -13.90 21.52 -21.49
C ARG A 376 -12.55 22.10 -21.05
N LYS A 377 -11.50 21.89 -21.84
CA LYS A 377 -10.30 22.68 -21.73
C LYS A 377 -10.79 24.11 -21.71
N VAL A 378 -10.71 24.78 -20.59
CA VAL A 378 -10.78 26.23 -20.55
C VAL A 378 -9.50 26.64 -21.22
N ASP A 379 -9.62 27.03 -22.47
CA ASP A 379 -8.54 27.67 -23.21
C ASP A 379 -8.11 28.87 -22.35
N ALA A 380 -6.84 28.81 -21.90
CA ALA A 380 -6.18 29.87 -21.17
C ALA A 380 -5.64 30.89 -22.13
#